data_cd1be92f21200aeaeb8cde9a66c5c35a
#
_entry.id   cd1be92f21200aeaeb8cde9a66c5c35a
#
_cell.length_a   1.000
_cell.length_b   1.000
_cell.length_c   1.000
_cell.angle_alpha   90.00
_cell.angle_beta   90.00
_cell.angle_gamma   90.00
#
_symmetry.space_group_name_H-M   'P 1'
#
loop_
_entity.id
_entity.type
_entity.pdbx_description
1 polymer ?
#
loop_
_entity_poly.entity_id
_entity_poly.type
_entity_poly.pdbx_seq_one_letter_code
_entity_poly.pdbx_strand_id
1 'polypeptide(L)'
;MVALKRRHFGVLLATFALVVSFFGLAQFIGAQAPASAAPLSCPEPTTNVSNKVTLDWDNAQLVDHAGRETKAVGDWWDLGIKLPWKTDGRVKAGDYFTYDASIVNSATGESVLRPNVARKFEVISNNGVVVGCGTWGADGMVTVVFNEKVESAAQWYGHVSTNGLTH
;
A
#
# COMPACT_ATOMS: atom_id res chain seq x y z
N MET A 1 21.19 -43.28 59.61
CA MET A 1 21.52 -43.19 58.16
C MET A 1 20.25 -43.35 57.30
N VAL A 2 19.23 -42.58 57.47
CA VAL A 2 18.06 -42.56 56.57
C VAL A 2 17.35 -41.20 56.73
N ALA A 3 17.84 -40.16 56.12
CA ALA A 3 17.18 -38.87 56.14
C ALA A 3 17.48 -37.97 54.93
N LEU A 4 17.85 -38.57 53.76
CA LEU A 4 18.22 -37.76 52.61
C LEU A 4 17.40 -38.05 51.34
N LYS A 5 16.28 -38.72 51.43
CA LYS A 5 15.53 -39.18 50.25
C LYS A 5 14.16 -38.51 50.05
N ARG A 6 13.78 -37.60 50.93
CA ARG A 6 12.43 -36.94 50.85
C ARG A 6 12.42 -35.50 50.32
N ARG A 7 13.57 -34.87 50.11
CA ARG A 7 13.61 -33.47 49.67
C ARG A 7 13.65 -33.27 48.15
N HIS A 8 13.97 -34.28 47.37
CA HIS A 8 14.07 -34.14 45.92
C HIS A 8 12.78 -34.50 45.17
N PHE A 9 11.82 -35.18 45.82
CA PHE A 9 10.58 -35.56 45.13
C PHE A 9 9.57 -34.42 45.09
N GLY A 10 9.62 -33.50 46.06
CA GLY A 10 8.73 -32.35 46.07
C GLY A 10 9.06 -31.25 45.07
N VAL A 11 10.35 -31.10 44.75
CA VAL A 11 10.83 -30.08 43.79
C VAL A 11 10.55 -30.48 42.36
N LEU A 12 10.63 -31.79 42.05
CA LEU A 12 10.34 -32.30 40.71
C LEU A 12 8.85 -32.22 40.35
N LEU A 13 7.95 -32.38 41.33
CA LEU A 13 6.51 -32.25 41.13
C LEU A 13 6.08 -30.79 40.97
N ALA A 14 6.73 -29.83 41.63
CA ALA A 14 6.45 -28.41 41.46
C ALA A 14 6.90 -27.85 40.12
N THR A 15 8.07 -28.34 39.64
CA THR A 15 8.56 -27.93 38.30
C THR A 15 7.72 -28.54 37.17
N PHE A 16 7.20 -29.76 37.33
CA PHE A 16 6.34 -30.37 36.31
C PHE A 16 4.96 -29.67 36.20
N ALA A 17 4.40 -29.26 37.33
CA ALA A 17 3.15 -28.52 37.33
C ALA A 17 3.29 -27.14 36.68
N LEU A 18 4.44 -26.48 36.83
CA LEU A 18 4.72 -25.17 36.25
C LEU A 18 4.90 -25.25 34.73
N VAL A 19 5.53 -26.29 34.22
CA VAL A 19 5.74 -26.50 32.78
C VAL A 19 4.43 -26.85 32.08
N VAL A 20 3.57 -27.64 32.70
CA VAL A 20 2.26 -27.98 32.12
C VAL A 20 1.34 -26.76 32.11
N SER A 21 1.44 -25.85 33.08
CA SER A 21 0.67 -24.60 33.10
C SER A 21 1.09 -23.62 31.97
N PHE A 22 2.37 -23.62 31.62
CA PHE A 22 2.84 -22.78 30.50
C PHE A 22 2.44 -23.35 29.13
N PHE A 23 2.37 -24.66 28.97
CA PHE A 23 1.90 -25.27 27.72
C PHE A 23 0.38 -25.15 27.54
N GLY A 24 -0.38 -25.11 28.60
CA GLY A 24 -1.84 -24.95 28.54
C GLY A 24 -2.29 -23.53 28.14
N LEU A 25 -1.51 -22.51 28.43
CA LEU A 25 -1.81 -21.12 28.07
C LEU A 25 -1.45 -20.76 26.62
N ALA A 26 -0.53 -21.51 26.00
CA ALA A 26 -0.13 -21.28 24.62
C ALA A 26 -1.16 -21.75 23.58
N GLN A 27 -2.14 -22.57 23.99
CA GLN A 27 -3.16 -23.08 23.05
C GLN A 27 -4.42 -22.18 22.94
N PHE A 28 -4.50 -21.12 23.75
CA PHE A 28 -5.60 -20.14 23.67
C PHE A 28 -5.22 -18.83 22.98
N ILE A 29 -4.01 -18.72 22.43
CA ILE A 29 -3.77 -17.69 21.43
C ILE A 29 -4.38 -18.26 20.14
N GLY A 30 -5.70 -18.12 20.04
CA GLY A 30 -6.41 -18.38 18.80
C GLY A 30 -5.66 -17.63 17.71
N ALA A 31 -5.27 -18.34 16.64
CA ALA A 31 -4.77 -17.70 15.44
C ALA A 31 -5.84 -16.67 15.06
N GLN A 32 -5.59 -15.40 15.39
CA GLN A 32 -6.39 -14.32 14.85
C GLN A 32 -6.20 -14.44 13.34
N ALA A 33 -7.27 -14.82 12.66
CA ALA A 33 -7.28 -14.73 11.21
C ALA A 33 -6.78 -13.32 10.88
N PRO A 34 -5.85 -13.18 9.91
CA PRO A 34 -5.38 -11.86 9.54
C PRO A 34 -6.60 -10.99 9.30
N ALA A 35 -6.71 -9.90 10.06
CA ALA A 35 -7.80 -8.97 9.87
C ALA A 35 -7.79 -8.59 8.40
N SER A 36 -8.88 -8.92 7.69
CA SER A 36 -9.03 -8.53 6.30
C SER A 36 -8.88 -7.02 6.27
N ALA A 37 -7.87 -6.53 5.57
CA ALA A 37 -7.65 -5.10 5.46
C ALA A 37 -8.96 -4.45 4.98
N ALA A 38 -9.42 -3.44 5.69
CA ALA A 38 -10.63 -2.72 5.29
C ALA A 38 -10.44 -2.20 3.85
N PRO A 39 -11.47 -2.23 3.01
CA PRO A 39 -11.39 -1.71 1.66
C PRO A 39 -10.91 -0.26 1.69
N LEU A 40 -9.95 0.09 0.83
CA LEU A 40 -9.43 1.44 0.72
C LEU A 40 -10.58 2.41 0.41
N SER A 41 -10.88 3.32 1.33
CA SER A 41 -11.88 4.37 1.16
C SER A 41 -11.20 5.62 0.66
N CYS A 42 -11.55 6.05 -0.56
CA CYS A 42 -11.05 7.30 -1.12
C CYS A 42 -11.96 8.46 -0.71
N PRO A 43 -11.41 9.63 -0.35
CA PRO A 43 -12.20 10.84 -0.18
C PRO A 43 -12.99 11.19 -1.45
N GLU A 44 -14.10 11.90 -1.29
CA GLU A 44 -14.83 12.43 -2.44
C GLU A 44 -14.05 13.56 -3.10
N PRO A 45 -13.91 13.57 -4.44
CA PRO A 45 -13.23 14.63 -5.14
C PRO A 45 -14.06 15.92 -5.11
N THR A 46 -13.42 17.06 -4.80
CA THR A 46 -14.10 18.37 -4.68
C THR A 46 -13.60 19.39 -5.69
N THR A 47 -12.29 19.64 -5.71
CA THR A 47 -11.70 20.70 -6.55
C THR A 47 -10.59 20.12 -7.41
N ASN A 48 -10.68 20.35 -8.73
CA ASN A 48 -9.60 19.95 -9.64
C ASN A 48 -8.41 20.90 -9.50
N VAL A 49 -7.27 20.34 -9.12
CA VAL A 49 -6.00 21.04 -8.94
C VAL A 49 -4.89 20.52 -9.87
N SER A 50 -5.25 19.92 -11.00
CA SER A 50 -4.25 19.41 -11.96
C SER A 50 -3.23 20.46 -12.40
N ASN A 51 -3.62 21.73 -12.39
CA ASN A 51 -2.73 22.86 -12.68
C ASN A 51 -1.72 23.20 -11.56
N LYS A 52 -1.87 22.60 -10.37
CA LYS A 52 -0.97 22.74 -9.22
C LYS A 52 -0.14 21.47 -8.98
N VAL A 53 -0.25 20.49 -9.87
CA VAL A 53 0.49 19.23 -9.73
C VAL A 53 1.37 19.06 -10.96
N THR A 54 2.66 18.94 -10.73
CA THR A 54 3.61 18.58 -11.78
C THR A 54 3.86 17.08 -11.74
N LEU A 55 3.69 16.42 -12.85
CA LEU A 55 3.99 15.00 -13.07
C LEU A 55 5.31 14.87 -13.82
N ASP A 56 6.22 14.06 -13.31
CA ASP A 56 7.54 13.85 -13.89
C ASP A 56 7.52 12.61 -14.79
N TRP A 57 7.08 12.79 -16.01
CA TRP A 57 6.99 11.72 -17.01
C TRP A 57 8.35 11.22 -17.47
N ASP A 58 9.40 12.05 -17.40
CA ASP A 58 10.75 11.68 -17.80
C ASP A 58 11.35 10.61 -16.85
N ASN A 59 10.88 10.60 -15.60
CA ASN A 59 11.25 9.64 -14.57
C ASN A 59 10.14 8.61 -14.28
N ALA A 60 9.13 8.50 -15.14
CA ALA A 60 8.12 7.47 -15.01
C ALA A 60 8.73 6.08 -15.25
N GLN A 61 8.32 5.11 -14.45
CA GLN A 61 8.83 3.74 -14.51
C GLN A 61 7.67 2.75 -14.68
N LEU A 62 7.87 1.74 -15.52
CA LEU A 62 7.02 0.55 -15.50
C LEU A 62 7.41 -0.32 -14.31
N VAL A 63 6.42 -0.82 -13.59
CA VAL A 63 6.63 -1.66 -12.41
C VAL A 63 5.81 -2.94 -12.53
N ASP A 64 6.36 -4.04 -12.02
CA ASP A 64 5.67 -5.32 -11.91
C ASP A 64 4.68 -5.33 -10.73
N HIS A 65 3.98 -6.45 -10.52
CA HIS A 65 3.06 -6.64 -9.41
C HIS A 65 3.71 -6.45 -8.02
N ALA A 66 5.02 -6.62 -7.91
CA ALA A 66 5.78 -6.38 -6.68
C ALA A 66 6.30 -4.94 -6.57
N GLY A 67 5.90 -4.03 -7.48
CA GLY A 67 6.35 -2.64 -7.50
C GLY A 67 7.80 -2.46 -7.94
N ARG A 68 8.44 -3.49 -8.50
CA ARG A 68 9.82 -3.44 -8.98
C ARG A 68 9.85 -2.93 -10.40
N GLU A 69 10.81 -2.06 -10.70
CA GLU A 69 11.03 -1.60 -12.07
C GLU A 69 11.22 -2.79 -13.02
N THR A 70 10.52 -2.78 -14.13
CA THR A 70 10.62 -3.79 -15.17
C THR A 70 10.72 -3.16 -16.55
N LYS A 71 11.49 -3.80 -17.44
CA LYS A 71 11.54 -3.48 -18.86
C LYS A 71 10.86 -4.57 -19.69
N ALA A 72 10.46 -5.65 -19.04
CA ALA A 72 9.86 -6.80 -19.71
C ALA A 72 8.34 -6.63 -19.76
N VAL A 73 7.81 -6.67 -20.96
CA VAL A 73 6.39 -6.66 -21.26
C VAL A 73 5.94 -8.12 -21.38
N GLY A 74 6.04 -8.88 -20.27
CA GLY A 74 5.67 -10.29 -20.22
C GLY A 74 4.17 -10.48 -20.03
N ASP A 75 3.72 -10.52 -18.80
CA ASP A 75 2.30 -10.69 -18.46
C ASP A 75 1.67 -9.33 -18.18
N TRP A 76 0.88 -8.84 -19.11
CA TRP A 76 0.23 -7.52 -19.13
C TRP A 76 -0.68 -7.23 -17.92
N TRP A 77 -1.11 -8.26 -17.22
CA TRP A 77 -2.12 -8.18 -16.14
C TRP A 77 -1.61 -7.52 -14.86
N ASP A 78 -0.29 -7.50 -14.65
CA ASP A 78 0.35 -7.14 -13.40
C ASP A 78 1.26 -5.90 -13.53
N LEU A 79 1.23 -5.23 -14.66
CA LEU A 79 2.00 -4.02 -14.86
C LEU A 79 1.30 -2.81 -14.27
N GLY A 80 2.11 -1.91 -13.70
CA GLY A 80 1.70 -0.60 -13.23
C GLY A 80 2.67 0.47 -13.67
N ILE A 81 2.32 1.71 -13.40
CA ILE A 81 3.17 2.87 -13.62
C ILE A 81 3.52 3.46 -12.26
N LYS A 82 4.81 3.64 -12.01
CA LYS A 82 5.30 4.46 -10.92
C LYS A 82 5.66 5.82 -11.49
N LEU A 83 4.89 6.85 -11.14
CA LEU A 83 4.99 8.20 -11.66
C LEU A 83 5.30 9.17 -10.53
N PRO A 84 6.47 9.83 -10.53
CA PRO A 84 6.78 10.88 -9.56
C PRO A 84 5.89 12.10 -9.77
N TRP A 85 5.52 12.76 -8.68
CA TRP A 85 4.70 13.96 -8.68
C TRP A 85 5.14 14.95 -7.59
N LYS A 86 4.81 16.20 -7.78
CA LYS A 86 4.94 17.25 -6.77
C LYS A 86 3.76 18.22 -6.84
N THR A 87 3.43 18.84 -5.70
CA THR A 87 2.48 19.95 -5.68
C THR A 87 3.22 21.28 -5.79
N ASP A 88 2.69 22.17 -6.60
CA ASP A 88 3.19 23.55 -6.74
C ASP A 88 2.31 24.49 -5.88
N GLY A 89 2.50 24.39 -4.56
CA GLY A 89 1.74 25.12 -3.56
C GLY A 89 0.82 24.24 -2.71
N ARG A 90 -0.01 24.90 -1.89
CA ARG A 90 -0.91 24.21 -0.96
C ARG A 90 -2.08 23.56 -1.68
N VAL A 91 -2.38 22.37 -1.26
CA VAL A 91 -3.58 21.60 -1.61
C VAL A 91 -4.33 21.23 -0.33
N LYS A 92 -5.61 20.86 -0.45
CA LYS A 92 -6.52 20.55 0.67
C LYS A 92 -7.08 19.15 0.53
N ALA A 93 -7.68 18.65 1.59
CA ALA A 93 -8.47 17.42 1.54
C ALA A 93 -9.60 17.55 0.50
N GLY A 94 -9.75 16.52 -0.32
CA GLY A 94 -10.73 16.50 -1.42
C GLY A 94 -10.24 17.18 -2.72
N ASP A 95 -9.16 17.96 -2.70
CA ASP A 95 -8.53 18.40 -3.94
C ASP A 95 -8.05 17.18 -4.73
N TYR A 96 -8.22 17.21 -6.06
CA TYR A 96 -7.85 16.09 -6.90
C TYR A 96 -7.17 16.51 -8.20
N PHE A 97 -6.38 15.61 -8.75
CA PHE A 97 -5.83 15.74 -10.10
C PHE A 97 -6.04 14.47 -10.90
N THR A 98 -6.00 14.60 -12.21
CA THR A 98 -6.18 13.50 -13.14
C THR A 98 -5.07 13.48 -14.17
N TYR A 99 -4.74 12.28 -14.65
CA TYR A 99 -3.84 12.09 -15.78
C TYR A 99 -4.18 10.80 -16.53
N ASP A 100 -3.83 10.75 -17.79
CA ASP A 100 -3.95 9.54 -18.61
C ASP A 100 -2.72 8.63 -18.35
N ALA A 101 -2.98 7.46 -17.80
CA ALA A 101 -1.97 6.42 -17.56
C ALA A 101 -2.00 5.32 -18.64
N SER A 102 -2.69 5.54 -19.75
CA SER A 102 -2.73 4.60 -20.85
C SER A 102 -1.34 4.47 -21.48
N ILE A 103 -0.83 3.26 -21.59
CA ILE A 103 0.35 2.98 -22.38
C ILE A 103 -0.11 2.63 -23.78
N VAL A 104 0.43 3.34 -24.75
CA VAL A 104 0.09 3.17 -26.17
C VAL A 104 1.24 2.46 -26.88
N ASN A 105 0.91 1.43 -27.64
CA ASN A 105 1.86 0.85 -28.58
C ASN A 105 2.17 1.88 -29.68
N SER A 106 3.42 2.35 -29.72
CA SER A 106 3.82 3.37 -30.69
C SER A 106 3.70 2.93 -32.15
N ALA A 107 3.67 1.63 -32.42
CA ALA A 107 3.54 1.10 -33.78
C ALA A 107 2.08 1.00 -34.27
N THR A 108 1.13 0.76 -33.34
CA THR A 108 -0.29 0.52 -33.72
C THR A 108 -1.21 1.63 -33.25
N GLY A 109 -0.78 2.49 -32.31
CA GLY A 109 -1.61 3.48 -31.66
C GLY A 109 -2.64 2.88 -30.66
N GLU A 110 -2.62 1.57 -30.47
CA GLU A 110 -3.53 0.90 -29.55
C GLU A 110 -3.09 1.06 -28.11
N SER A 111 -4.03 1.31 -27.22
CA SER A 111 -3.79 1.33 -25.78
C SER A 111 -3.51 -0.10 -25.31
N VAL A 112 -2.31 -0.30 -24.77
CA VAL A 112 -1.82 -1.61 -24.36
C VAL A 112 -1.95 -1.86 -22.86
N LEU A 113 -2.21 -0.82 -22.05
CA LEU A 113 -2.32 -0.97 -20.61
C LEU A 113 -3.51 -0.18 -20.06
N ARG A 114 -4.55 -0.89 -19.66
CA ARG A 114 -5.69 -0.40 -18.89
C ARG A 114 -6.17 -1.49 -17.94
N PRO A 115 -6.61 -1.18 -16.75
CA PRO A 115 -7.25 -2.18 -15.90
C PRO A 115 -8.63 -2.55 -16.48
N ASN A 116 -8.99 -3.83 -16.48
CA ASN A 116 -10.34 -4.27 -16.87
C ASN A 116 -11.41 -3.80 -15.88
N VAL A 117 -11.00 -3.55 -14.63
CA VAL A 117 -11.84 -3.06 -13.53
C VAL A 117 -11.08 -1.97 -12.82
N ALA A 118 -11.75 -0.91 -12.42
CA ALA A 118 -11.13 0.19 -11.69
C ALA A 118 -10.35 -0.33 -10.46
N ARG A 119 -9.10 0.11 -10.33
CA ARG A 119 -8.21 -0.24 -9.21
C ARG A 119 -8.00 0.96 -8.33
N LYS A 120 -8.07 0.73 -7.01
CA LYS A 120 -7.75 1.75 -6.01
C LYS A 120 -6.37 1.48 -5.41
N PHE A 121 -5.64 2.55 -5.11
CA PHE A 121 -4.31 2.47 -4.51
C PHE A 121 -4.07 3.66 -3.59
N GLU A 122 -3.16 3.50 -2.65
CA GLU A 122 -2.71 4.60 -1.79
C GLU A 122 -1.72 5.49 -2.53
N VAL A 123 -1.79 6.79 -2.25
CA VAL A 123 -0.83 7.78 -2.74
C VAL A 123 0.09 8.15 -1.59
N ILE A 124 1.35 7.78 -1.73
CA ILE A 124 2.34 7.87 -0.66
C ILE A 124 3.36 8.95 -1.01
N SER A 125 3.63 9.84 -0.06
CA SER A 125 4.70 10.84 -0.17
C SER A 125 6.07 10.19 0.00
N ASN A 126 7.13 10.91 -0.39
CA ASN A 126 8.51 10.45 -0.19
C ASN A 126 8.88 10.21 1.28
N ASN A 127 8.10 10.74 2.22
CA ASN A 127 8.28 10.53 3.66
C ASN A 127 7.50 9.31 4.18
N GLY A 128 6.86 8.52 3.30
CA GLY A 128 6.06 7.35 3.68
C GLY A 128 4.67 7.70 4.24
N VAL A 129 4.21 8.94 4.12
CA VAL A 129 2.88 9.35 4.58
C VAL A 129 1.86 9.10 3.47
N VAL A 130 0.76 8.42 3.78
CA VAL A 130 -0.38 8.27 2.88
C VAL A 130 -1.11 9.60 2.80
N VAL A 131 -0.98 10.29 1.67
CA VAL A 131 -1.49 11.64 1.44
C VAL A 131 -2.73 11.67 0.55
N GLY A 132 -3.14 10.54 0.05
CA GLY A 132 -4.32 10.45 -0.80
C GLY A 132 -4.61 9.04 -1.24
N CYS A 133 -5.61 8.96 -2.10
CA CYS A 133 -6.08 7.74 -2.73
C CYS A 133 -6.17 7.95 -4.23
N GLY A 134 -5.65 7.01 -4.99
CA GLY A 134 -5.77 6.96 -6.44
C GLY A 134 -6.80 5.94 -6.89
N THR A 135 -7.46 6.23 -7.99
CA THR A 135 -8.31 5.29 -8.72
C THR A 135 -7.87 5.27 -10.18
N TRP A 136 -7.49 4.10 -10.67
CA TRP A 136 -7.19 3.89 -12.08
C TRP A 136 -8.41 3.26 -12.76
N GLY A 137 -9.05 4.04 -13.62
CA GLY A 137 -10.26 3.65 -14.32
C GLY A 137 -9.99 2.72 -15.51
N ALA A 138 -11.02 1.98 -15.93
CA ALA A 138 -10.98 1.13 -17.12
C ALA A 138 -10.79 1.93 -18.42
N ASP A 139 -10.99 3.23 -18.39
CA ASP A 139 -10.72 4.18 -19.47
C ASP A 139 -9.25 4.59 -19.58
N GLY A 140 -8.40 4.13 -18.63
CA GLY A 140 -6.98 4.49 -18.55
C GLY A 140 -6.70 5.74 -17.73
N MET A 141 -7.74 6.48 -17.33
CA MET A 141 -7.56 7.68 -16.51
C MET A 141 -7.28 7.33 -15.06
N VAL A 142 -6.32 8.02 -14.48
CA VAL A 142 -6.05 8.00 -13.05
C VAL A 142 -6.60 9.27 -12.43
N THR A 143 -7.36 9.11 -11.35
CA THR A 143 -7.81 10.19 -10.48
C THR A 143 -7.15 10.01 -9.11
N VAL A 144 -6.43 11.01 -8.65
CA VAL A 144 -5.83 11.06 -7.31
C VAL A 144 -6.58 12.10 -6.49
N VAL A 145 -7.09 11.71 -5.32
CA VAL A 145 -7.77 12.60 -4.37
C VAL A 145 -6.93 12.68 -3.10
N PHE A 146 -6.59 13.89 -2.69
CA PHE A 146 -5.81 14.14 -1.49
C PHE A 146 -6.65 14.00 -0.22
N ASN A 147 -6.04 13.50 0.85
CA ASN A 147 -6.64 13.45 2.18
C ASN A 147 -6.18 14.63 3.05
N GLU A 148 -6.65 14.70 4.30
CA GLU A 148 -6.33 15.78 5.24
C GLU A 148 -4.85 15.91 5.60
N LYS A 149 -4.02 14.88 5.37
CA LYS A 149 -2.58 14.94 5.66
C LYS A 149 -1.84 15.95 4.81
N VAL A 150 -2.34 16.26 3.61
CA VAL A 150 -1.71 17.26 2.73
C VAL A 150 -1.75 18.67 3.30
N GLU A 151 -2.65 18.96 4.22
CA GLU A 151 -2.79 20.30 4.80
C GLU A 151 -1.65 20.65 5.77
N SER A 152 -0.87 19.64 6.21
CA SER A 152 0.23 19.80 7.14
C SER A 152 1.50 20.44 6.53
N ALA A 153 1.61 20.56 5.20
CA ALA A 153 2.75 21.16 4.52
C ALA A 153 2.32 22.04 3.34
N ALA A 154 3.22 22.91 2.91
CA ALA A 154 2.99 23.80 1.78
C ALA A 154 3.21 23.11 0.43
N GLN A 155 4.05 22.09 0.39
CA GLN A 155 4.37 21.31 -0.79
C GLN A 155 4.52 19.84 -0.43
N TRP A 156 4.16 18.99 -1.38
CA TRP A 156 4.30 17.55 -1.26
C TRP A 156 5.01 16.98 -2.47
N TYR A 157 5.73 15.89 -2.23
CA TYR A 157 6.46 15.10 -3.23
C TYR A 157 6.16 13.64 -2.99
N GLY A 158 5.96 12.90 -4.04
CA GLY A 158 5.69 11.48 -3.92
C GLY A 158 5.73 10.77 -5.26
N HIS A 159 5.23 9.57 -5.28
CA HIS A 159 4.98 8.84 -6.49
C HIS A 159 3.61 8.17 -6.42
N VAL A 160 2.99 8.06 -7.56
CA VAL A 160 1.80 7.23 -7.74
C VAL A 160 2.25 5.87 -8.26
N SER A 161 1.77 4.79 -7.68
CA SER A 161 1.98 3.44 -8.18
C SER A 161 0.64 2.78 -8.44
N THR A 162 0.31 2.53 -9.70
CA THR A 162 -1.03 2.06 -10.09
C THR A 162 -1.27 0.57 -9.89
N ASN A 163 -0.27 -0.19 -9.47
CA ASN A 163 -0.41 -1.64 -9.24
C ASN A 163 -0.95 -2.02 -7.85
N GLY A 164 -1.32 -1.05 -7.03
CA GLY A 164 -2.07 -1.26 -5.79
C GLY A 164 -1.31 -1.96 -4.67
N LEU A 165 0.01 -2.03 -4.75
CA LEU A 165 0.82 -2.56 -3.66
C LEU A 165 0.98 -1.50 -2.58
N THR A 166 0.25 -1.70 -1.51
CA THR A 166 0.57 -1.11 -0.21
C THR A 166 1.78 -1.86 0.35
N HIS A 167 2.84 -1.14 0.59
CA HIS A 167 3.98 -1.63 1.38
C HIS A 167 3.77 -1.31 2.85
#